data_003884faf203f04c7647a4f1ecc0ee86
#
_entry.id   003884faf203f04c7647a4f1ecc0ee86
#
_cell.length_a   1.000
_cell.length_b   1.000
_cell.length_c   1.000
_cell.angle_alpha   90.00
_cell.angle_beta   90.00
_cell.angle_gamma   90.00
#
_symmetry.space_group_name_H-M   'P 1'
#
loop_
_entity.id
_entity.type
_entity.pdbx_description
1 polymer ?
#
loop_
_entity_poly.entity_id
_entity_poly.type
_entity_poly.pdbx_seq_one_letter_code
_entity_poly.pdbx_strand_id
1 'polypeptide(L)'
;MSSSRLKQQFIRLWQSCQGQTQEITLSELADLLHCSRRHMRNLLNRMQAAGWLIWQAEAGRGKRSQLTFCYTGLALQQQRAEDLLEQDRIDQLVQLVGDKNQVRQMISAHLGRSFRQGKHILRVLYYRPLLNLLPGSPLRRSETHIARQIFSGLTRINEENGEIEPDIAHHWQQTSPLHWRFFLRPAIRFHHGRELEMEDVLTTLERQRPHPLFSHIAHIDSPAPWTLDIRLSQPDEGLPWLLGSVSAMILPREWPTVRDFARQPVGTGPYRVIRNQESQLKIEAFDDYFGFRALIDDVSIWVLPDISDELVYAGVRLQGDSVGEVQEESRLEEGCYYLLFDQRSEQGRNEAVRRWVSYLFNPIALLNHAGVGYQRYWFPAYGLLPRWHHRRDLTPVEKPPGLTHLTLTWYSQHVEHEGIANALRPLLAAHGVTLKTREISYESWYQGEAESDIWLGSVNFTLPLNYSLFAQLYEIPLLHHCLPIDWHGDAARWREKTLPLAEWSKQLVEEAGLHPLFHHWLLLEGQRSMRGVRMNTLGWFDFKSAWFAPPAL
;
A
#
# COMPACT_ATOMS: atom_id res chain seq x y z
N MET A 1 -15.14 -36.57 0.51
CA MET A 1 -13.88 -35.83 0.26
C MET A 1 -14.12 -34.91 -0.90
N SER A 2 -13.73 -33.65 -0.82
CA SER A 2 -13.79 -32.71 -1.95
C SER A 2 -12.84 -33.16 -3.07
N SER A 3 -13.14 -32.83 -4.31
CA SER A 3 -12.29 -33.10 -5.50
C SER A 3 -10.83 -32.63 -5.29
N SER A 4 -10.65 -31.51 -4.63
CA SER A 4 -9.36 -30.93 -4.27
C SER A 4 -8.47 -31.86 -3.42
N ARG A 5 -9.04 -32.55 -2.44
CA ARG A 5 -8.30 -33.46 -1.55
C ARG A 5 -7.86 -34.74 -2.27
N LEU A 6 -8.64 -35.21 -3.24
CA LEU A 6 -8.29 -36.35 -4.07
C LEU A 6 -7.12 -36.03 -5.01
N LYS A 7 -7.14 -34.85 -5.66
CA LYS A 7 -6.02 -34.37 -6.50
C LYS A 7 -4.72 -34.31 -5.69
N GLN A 8 -4.76 -33.84 -4.47
CA GLN A 8 -3.58 -33.73 -3.59
C GLN A 8 -3.01 -35.12 -3.22
N GLN A 9 -3.87 -36.10 -2.95
CA GLN A 9 -3.43 -37.47 -2.65
C GLN A 9 -2.83 -38.13 -3.91
N PHE A 10 -3.38 -37.86 -5.09
CA PHE A 10 -2.81 -38.37 -6.35
C PHE A 10 -1.43 -37.79 -6.62
N ILE A 11 -1.23 -36.49 -6.45
CA ILE A 11 0.07 -35.85 -6.65
C ILE A 11 1.13 -36.46 -5.72
N ARG A 12 0.79 -36.68 -4.43
CA ARG A 12 1.69 -37.35 -3.48
C ARG A 12 2.05 -38.77 -3.93
N LEU A 13 1.04 -39.52 -4.35
CA LEU A 13 1.24 -40.90 -4.84
C LEU A 13 2.14 -40.90 -6.08
N TRP A 14 1.86 -40.00 -7.03
CA TRP A 14 2.65 -39.87 -8.26
C TRP A 14 4.11 -39.49 -7.96
N GLN A 15 4.35 -38.56 -7.05
CA GLN A 15 5.70 -38.18 -6.62
C GLN A 15 6.44 -39.33 -5.93
N SER A 16 5.78 -40.04 -5.02
CA SER A 16 6.37 -41.18 -4.31
C SER A 16 6.72 -42.32 -5.24
N CYS A 17 5.99 -42.52 -6.33
CA CYS A 17 6.23 -43.50 -7.36
C CYS A 17 7.07 -42.95 -8.54
N GLN A 18 7.54 -41.69 -8.48
CA GLN A 18 8.29 -41.02 -9.55
C GLN A 18 7.58 -41.04 -10.91
N GLY A 19 6.24 -41.13 -10.90
CA GLY A 19 5.41 -41.14 -12.10
C GLY A 19 5.54 -42.42 -12.95
N GLN A 20 6.24 -43.43 -12.47
CA GLN A 20 6.50 -44.67 -13.24
C GLN A 20 5.49 -45.77 -12.91
N THR A 21 5.18 -46.59 -13.91
CA THR A 21 4.40 -47.82 -13.71
C THR A 21 5.19 -48.76 -12.80
N GLN A 22 4.55 -49.24 -11.74
CA GLN A 22 5.19 -50.07 -10.73
C GLN A 22 4.33 -51.29 -10.37
N GLU A 23 5.02 -52.37 -10.04
CA GLU A 23 4.40 -53.51 -9.33
C GLU A 23 4.53 -53.28 -7.82
N ILE A 24 3.42 -53.03 -7.16
CA ILE A 24 3.37 -52.63 -5.75
C ILE A 24 2.16 -53.24 -5.03
N THR A 25 2.28 -53.51 -3.74
CA THR A 25 1.16 -54.02 -2.95
C THR A 25 0.27 -52.88 -2.42
N LEU A 26 -0.99 -53.18 -2.15
CA LEU A 26 -1.91 -52.21 -1.53
C LEU A 26 -1.41 -51.74 -0.15
N SER A 27 -0.61 -52.56 0.56
CA SER A 27 -0.01 -52.20 1.84
C SER A 27 1.06 -51.14 1.68
N GLU A 28 2.02 -51.37 0.76
CA GLU A 28 3.07 -50.41 0.47
C GLU A 28 2.50 -49.07 0.01
N LEU A 29 1.45 -49.05 -0.82
CA LEU A 29 0.75 -47.84 -1.21
C LEU A 29 0.07 -47.11 -0.02
N ALA A 30 -0.50 -47.89 0.90
CA ALA A 30 -1.11 -47.32 2.10
C ALA A 30 -0.08 -46.70 3.05
N ASP A 31 1.11 -47.32 3.14
CA ASP A 31 2.22 -46.81 3.94
C ASP A 31 2.82 -45.53 3.32
N LEU A 32 2.98 -45.46 1.98
CA LEU A 32 3.42 -44.27 1.26
C LEU A 32 2.52 -43.02 1.51
N LEU A 33 1.21 -43.25 1.62
CA LEU A 33 0.25 -42.16 1.89
C LEU A 33 -0.16 -42.03 3.36
N HIS A 34 0.51 -42.79 4.26
CA HIS A 34 0.20 -42.83 5.70
C HIS A 34 -1.29 -43.04 6.00
N CYS A 35 -1.90 -44.03 5.35
CA CYS A 35 -3.32 -44.30 5.48
C CYS A 35 -3.65 -45.78 5.63
N SER A 36 -4.90 -46.14 5.98
CA SER A 36 -5.34 -47.54 6.07
C SER A 36 -5.50 -48.16 4.68
N ARG A 37 -5.30 -49.46 4.56
CA ARG A 37 -5.53 -50.24 3.30
C ARG A 37 -6.95 -50.03 2.75
N ARG A 38 -7.94 -49.94 3.61
CA ARG A 38 -9.31 -49.68 3.19
C ARG A 38 -9.45 -48.26 2.56
N HIS A 39 -8.82 -47.30 3.16
CA HIS A 39 -8.80 -45.93 2.64
C HIS A 39 -8.03 -45.85 1.32
N MET A 40 -6.87 -46.52 1.23
CA MET A 40 -6.06 -46.57 0.00
C MET A 40 -6.84 -47.18 -1.17
N ARG A 41 -7.57 -48.26 -0.93
CA ARG A 41 -8.44 -48.88 -1.96
C ARG A 41 -9.49 -47.92 -2.46
N ASN A 42 -10.12 -47.16 -1.56
CA ASN A 42 -11.10 -46.13 -1.93
C ASN A 42 -10.47 -45.00 -2.75
N LEU A 43 -9.26 -44.57 -2.41
CA LEU A 43 -8.52 -43.57 -3.17
C LEU A 43 -8.22 -44.04 -4.58
N LEU A 44 -7.67 -45.28 -4.73
CA LEU A 44 -7.37 -45.88 -6.04
C LEU A 44 -8.60 -46.00 -6.91
N ASN A 45 -9.71 -46.47 -6.38
CA ASN A 45 -10.97 -46.58 -7.13
C ASN A 45 -11.45 -45.23 -7.64
N ARG A 46 -11.37 -44.18 -6.80
CA ARG A 46 -11.77 -42.82 -7.19
C ARG A 46 -10.82 -42.18 -8.20
N MET A 47 -9.51 -42.42 -8.06
CA MET A 47 -8.50 -41.94 -9.00
C MET A 47 -8.62 -42.64 -10.36
N GLN A 48 -8.94 -43.93 -10.35
CA GLN A 48 -9.21 -44.72 -11.56
C GLN A 48 -10.52 -44.27 -12.23
N ALA A 49 -11.58 -44.03 -11.47
CA ALA A 49 -12.83 -43.49 -11.99
C ALA A 49 -12.66 -42.09 -12.60
N ALA A 50 -11.69 -41.31 -12.11
CA ALA A 50 -11.31 -40.02 -12.67
C ALA A 50 -10.35 -40.12 -13.87
N GLY A 51 -9.93 -41.35 -14.28
CA GLY A 51 -9.03 -41.58 -15.41
C GLY A 51 -7.58 -41.24 -15.13
N TRP A 52 -7.17 -41.03 -13.88
CA TRP A 52 -5.80 -40.57 -13.55
C TRP A 52 -4.80 -41.70 -13.44
N LEU A 53 -5.25 -42.94 -13.10
CA LEU A 53 -4.45 -44.12 -12.99
C LEU A 53 -5.26 -45.38 -13.32
N ILE A 54 -4.56 -46.47 -13.58
CA ILE A 54 -5.13 -47.83 -13.69
C ILE A 54 -4.51 -48.67 -12.59
N TRP A 55 -5.35 -49.29 -11.77
CA TRP A 55 -4.95 -50.25 -10.75
C TRP A 55 -5.41 -51.65 -11.15
N GLN A 56 -4.49 -52.50 -11.58
CA GLN A 56 -4.76 -53.90 -11.92
C GLN A 56 -4.41 -54.79 -10.73
N ALA A 57 -5.44 -55.08 -9.94
CA ALA A 57 -5.28 -55.89 -8.71
C ALA A 57 -5.07 -57.37 -9.03
N GLU A 58 -3.97 -57.95 -8.55
CA GLU A 58 -3.80 -59.40 -8.55
C GLU A 58 -4.45 -60.07 -7.33
N ALA A 59 -5.14 -61.17 -7.57
CA ALA A 59 -5.80 -61.93 -6.51
C ALA A 59 -4.78 -62.79 -5.74
N GLY A 60 -4.66 -62.60 -4.43
CA GLY A 60 -3.81 -63.39 -3.53
C GLY A 60 -3.17 -62.56 -2.42
N ARG A 61 -2.94 -63.18 -1.24
CA ARG A 61 -2.33 -62.50 -0.09
C ARG A 61 -0.86 -62.20 -0.37
N GLY A 62 -0.49 -60.92 -0.42
CA GLY A 62 0.90 -60.49 -0.65
C GLY A 62 1.35 -60.38 -2.11
N LYS A 63 0.48 -60.63 -3.09
CA LYS A 63 0.77 -60.46 -4.50
C LYS A 63 0.91 -58.97 -4.86
N ARG A 64 1.87 -58.65 -5.73
CA ARG A 64 2.08 -57.33 -6.27
C ARG A 64 1.08 -57.08 -7.40
N SER A 65 0.50 -55.93 -7.40
CA SER A 65 -0.49 -55.42 -8.38
C SER A 65 0.15 -54.33 -9.22
N GLN A 66 -0.30 -54.18 -10.44
CA GLN A 66 0.26 -53.16 -11.33
C GLN A 66 -0.46 -51.85 -11.15
N LEU A 67 0.32 -50.79 -10.85
CA LEU A 67 -0.11 -49.39 -10.84
C LEU A 67 0.44 -48.67 -12.05
N THR A 68 -0.45 -48.16 -12.91
CA THR A 68 -0.07 -47.40 -14.10
C THR A 68 -0.67 -46.01 -14.03
N PHE A 69 0.14 -44.95 -14.15
CA PHE A 69 -0.35 -43.57 -14.17
C PHE A 69 -0.76 -43.20 -15.61
N CYS A 70 -2.01 -42.84 -15.80
CA CYS A 70 -2.57 -42.35 -17.07
C CYS A 70 -2.49 -40.81 -17.16
N TYR A 71 -2.28 -40.14 -16.04
CA TYR A 71 -2.17 -38.70 -15.96
C TYR A 71 -0.89 -38.30 -15.21
N THR A 72 -0.24 -37.21 -15.60
CA THR A 72 0.96 -36.76 -14.91
C THR A 72 0.61 -35.97 -13.66
N GLY A 73 1.36 -36.20 -12.59
CA GLY A 73 1.21 -35.39 -11.37
C GLY A 73 1.45 -33.89 -11.63
N LEU A 74 2.33 -33.56 -12.59
CA LEU A 74 2.59 -32.20 -13.04
C LEU A 74 1.35 -31.54 -13.66
N ALA A 75 0.64 -32.23 -14.56
CA ALA A 75 -0.59 -31.67 -15.16
C ALA A 75 -1.69 -31.42 -14.13
N LEU A 76 -1.86 -32.31 -13.14
CA LEU A 76 -2.80 -32.10 -12.04
C LEU A 76 -2.34 -31.02 -11.08
N GLN A 77 -1.04 -30.87 -10.85
CA GLN A 77 -0.48 -29.80 -10.06
C GLN A 77 -0.72 -28.46 -10.74
N GLN A 78 -0.52 -28.39 -12.05
CA GLN A 78 -0.77 -27.20 -12.87
C GLN A 78 -2.25 -26.83 -12.86
N GLN A 79 -3.15 -27.80 -13.11
CA GLN A 79 -4.59 -27.57 -13.03
C GLN A 79 -5.04 -27.12 -11.62
N ARG A 80 -4.42 -27.69 -10.56
CA ARG A 80 -4.72 -27.25 -9.19
C ARG A 80 -4.21 -25.85 -8.93
N ALA A 81 -3.06 -25.46 -9.45
CA ALA A 81 -2.53 -24.12 -9.33
C ALA A 81 -3.45 -23.11 -10.02
N GLU A 82 -3.98 -23.44 -11.20
CA GLU A 82 -4.99 -22.65 -11.90
C GLU A 82 -6.29 -22.55 -11.07
N ASP A 83 -6.80 -23.67 -10.52
CA ASP A 83 -7.98 -23.64 -9.62
C ASP A 83 -7.76 -22.72 -8.40
N LEU A 84 -6.53 -22.66 -7.84
CA LEU A 84 -6.19 -21.81 -6.69
C LEU A 84 -6.13 -20.33 -7.08
N LEU A 85 -5.53 -20.02 -8.23
CA LEU A 85 -5.52 -18.67 -8.80
C LEU A 85 -6.94 -18.17 -9.08
N GLU A 86 -7.77 -19.02 -9.66
CA GLU A 86 -9.16 -18.69 -9.88
C GLU A 86 -9.95 -18.41 -8.59
N GLN A 87 -9.62 -19.11 -7.50
CA GLN A 87 -10.24 -18.94 -6.19
C GLN A 87 -9.59 -17.84 -5.34
N ASP A 88 -8.64 -17.09 -5.88
CA ASP A 88 -7.85 -16.08 -5.18
C ASP A 88 -7.13 -16.64 -3.93
N ARG A 89 -6.59 -17.89 -3.99
CA ARG A 89 -5.92 -18.59 -2.88
C ARG A 89 -4.40 -18.57 -3.06
N ILE A 90 -3.82 -17.36 -3.05
CA ILE A 90 -2.40 -17.14 -3.36
C ILE A 90 -1.46 -17.81 -2.35
N ASP A 91 -1.82 -17.81 -1.06
CA ASP A 91 -1.09 -18.51 0.00
C ASP A 91 -0.91 -20.00 -0.31
N GLN A 92 -1.96 -20.65 -0.77
CA GLN A 92 -1.93 -22.07 -1.12
C GLN A 92 -1.23 -22.33 -2.46
N LEU A 93 -1.30 -21.39 -3.40
CA LEU A 93 -0.55 -21.47 -4.65
C LEU A 93 0.96 -21.46 -4.38
N VAL A 94 1.44 -20.51 -3.58
CA VAL A 94 2.85 -20.42 -3.20
C VAL A 94 3.33 -21.69 -2.52
N GLN A 95 2.53 -22.25 -1.59
CA GLN A 95 2.84 -23.51 -0.93
C GLN A 95 2.84 -24.71 -1.89
N LEU A 96 1.96 -24.72 -2.90
CA LEU A 96 1.84 -25.84 -3.85
C LEU A 96 3.00 -25.86 -4.85
N VAL A 97 3.37 -24.70 -5.38
CA VAL A 97 4.36 -24.58 -6.45
C VAL A 97 5.78 -24.54 -5.88
N GLY A 98 5.99 -23.83 -4.76
CA GLY A 98 7.27 -23.72 -4.06
C GLY A 98 8.33 -22.88 -4.79
N ASP A 99 8.35 -22.86 -6.12
CA ASP A 99 9.25 -22.04 -6.92
C ASP A 99 8.65 -20.65 -7.16
N LYS A 100 9.33 -19.61 -6.66
CA LYS A 100 8.87 -18.21 -6.72
C LYS A 100 8.72 -17.68 -8.16
N ASN A 101 9.60 -18.09 -9.07
CA ASN A 101 9.56 -17.62 -10.46
C ASN A 101 8.37 -18.22 -11.22
N GLN A 102 8.08 -19.52 -10.97
CA GLN A 102 6.91 -20.18 -11.54
C GLN A 102 5.61 -19.56 -11.00
N VAL A 103 5.53 -19.31 -9.69
CA VAL A 103 4.39 -18.61 -9.07
C VAL A 103 4.19 -17.25 -9.72
N ARG A 104 5.25 -16.49 -9.92
CA ARG A 104 5.22 -15.17 -10.57
C ARG A 104 4.71 -15.25 -12.00
N GLN A 105 5.19 -16.18 -12.81
CA GLN A 105 4.73 -16.37 -14.20
C GLN A 105 3.24 -16.72 -14.24
N MET A 106 2.79 -17.63 -13.37
CA MET A 106 1.38 -18.01 -13.26
C MET A 106 0.49 -16.84 -12.85
N ILE A 107 0.93 -16.04 -11.88
CA ILE A 107 0.21 -14.85 -11.41
C ILE A 107 0.15 -13.79 -12.51
N SER A 108 1.26 -13.54 -13.19
CA SER A 108 1.34 -12.51 -14.25
C SER A 108 0.31 -12.74 -15.37
N ALA A 109 0.05 -13.99 -15.71
CA ALA A 109 -0.97 -14.36 -16.69
C ALA A 109 -2.42 -14.09 -16.22
N HIS A 110 -2.64 -13.88 -14.92
CA HIS A 110 -3.96 -13.67 -14.31
C HIS A 110 -4.19 -12.24 -13.79
N LEU A 111 -3.19 -11.35 -13.92
CA LEU A 111 -3.34 -9.94 -13.54
C LEU A 111 -4.29 -9.17 -14.47
N GLY A 112 -4.77 -8.04 -13.99
CA GLY A 112 -5.67 -7.17 -14.73
C GLY A 112 -7.11 -7.64 -14.72
N ARG A 113 -7.76 -7.60 -15.88
CA ARG A 113 -9.18 -7.90 -16.03
C ARG A 113 -9.48 -9.39 -15.95
N SER A 114 -10.50 -9.73 -15.18
CA SER A 114 -11.19 -11.00 -15.26
C SER A 114 -12.70 -10.78 -15.25
N PHE A 115 -13.46 -11.59 -15.99
CA PHE A 115 -14.92 -11.57 -15.96
C PHE A 115 -15.41 -12.95 -15.55
N ARG A 116 -16.09 -13.04 -14.41
CA ARG A 116 -16.53 -14.30 -13.87
C ARG A 116 -17.89 -14.17 -13.18
N GLN A 117 -18.80 -15.09 -13.49
CA GLN A 117 -20.15 -15.13 -12.88
C GLN A 117 -20.90 -13.79 -12.97
N GLY A 118 -20.73 -13.06 -14.09
CA GLY A 118 -21.36 -11.76 -14.29
C GLY A 118 -20.65 -10.58 -13.60
N LYS A 119 -19.50 -10.80 -12.93
CA LYS A 119 -18.73 -9.76 -12.25
C LYS A 119 -17.45 -9.39 -12.97
N HIS A 120 -17.15 -8.10 -13.00
CA HIS A 120 -15.85 -7.56 -13.42
C HIS A 120 -14.87 -7.57 -12.23
N ILE A 121 -13.79 -8.29 -12.38
CA ILE A 121 -12.76 -8.45 -11.36
C ILE A 121 -11.47 -7.81 -11.85
N LEU A 122 -10.86 -6.99 -11.01
CA LEU A 122 -9.53 -6.42 -11.20
C LEU A 122 -8.54 -7.11 -10.27
N ARG A 123 -7.43 -7.60 -10.83
CA ARG A 123 -6.33 -8.18 -10.06
C ARG A 123 -5.07 -7.34 -10.19
N VAL A 124 -4.51 -6.98 -9.04
CA VAL A 124 -3.30 -6.15 -8.92
C VAL A 124 -2.27 -6.90 -8.10
N LEU A 125 -1.01 -6.83 -8.50
CA LEU A 125 0.10 -7.37 -7.73
C LEU A 125 0.75 -6.28 -6.89
N TYR A 126 1.07 -6.61 -5.63
CA TYR A 126 1.73 -5.70 -4.71
C TYR A 126 2.81 -6.41 -3.88
N TYR A 127 3.78 -5.68 -3.37
CA TYR A 127 4.97 -6.25 -2.73
C TYR A 127 4.85 -6.46 -1.21
N ARG A 128 3.88 -5.83 -0.55
CA ARG A 128 3.69 -5.94 0.90
C ARG A 128 2.21 -5.97 1.30
N PRO A 129 1.88 -6.57 2.45
CA PRO A 129 0.52 -6.54 2.96
C PRO A 129 0.07 -5.12 3.38
N LEU A 130 -1.23 -4.86 3.26
CA LEU A 130 -1.89 -3.60 3.59
C LEU A 130 -2.81 -3.79 4.81
N LEU A 131 -2.22 -4.16 5.95
CA LEU A 131 -2.97 -4.67 7.10
C LEU A 131 -3.63 -3.59 7.96
N ASN A 132 -3.10 -2.37 7.96
CA ASN A 132 -3.68 -1.25 8.69
C ASN A 132 -4.36 -0.29 7.72
N LEU A 133 -5.67 -0.22 7.78
CA LEU A 133 -6.50 0.66 6.95
C LEU A 133 -7.32 1.65 7.82
N LEU A 134 -6.94 1.84 9.08
CA LEU A 134 -7.67 2.68 10.03
C LEU A 134 -7.37 4.18 9.78
N PRO A 135 -8.35 5.00 9.40
CA PRO A 135 -8.21 6.45 9.34
C PRO A 135 -7.73 7.06 10.66
N GLY A 136 -6.83 8.04 10.58
CA GLY A 136 -6.24 8.70 11.75
C GLY A 136 -5.09 7.92 12.41
N SER A 137 -4.72 6.76 11.87
CA SER A 137 -3.44 6.09 12.20
C SER A 137 -2.37 6.45 11.17
N PRO A 138 -1.06 6.19 11.45
CA PRO A 138 0.01 6.39 10.48
C PRO A 138 -0.18 5.49 9.25
N LEU A 139 -0.70 6.05 8.15
CA LEU A 139 -0.91 5.33 6.90
C LEU A 139 0.17 5.71 5.88
N ARG A 140 0.66 4.71 5.14
CA ARG A 140 1.49 4.94 3.95
C ARG A 140 0.60 5.23 2.74
N ARG A 141 1.19 5.69 1.63
CA ARG A 141 0.48 6.09 0.41
C ARG A 141 -0.56 5.06 -0.09
N SER A 142 -0.22 3.77 -0.05
CA SER A 142 -1.12 2.72 -0.57
C SER A 142 -2.28 2.43 0.39
N GLU A 143 -2.04 2.43 1.69
CA GLU A 143 -3.12 2.35 2.69
C GLU A 143 -4.02 3.58 2.61
N THR A 144 -3.45 4.78 2.41
CA THR A 144 -4.19 6.02 2.18
C THR A 144 -5.11 5.89 0.95
N HIS A 145 -4.60 5.35 -0.16
CA HIS A 145 -5.40 5.09 -1.36
C HIS A 145 -6.54 4.12 -1.08
N ILE A 146 -6.26 2.98 -0.43
CA ILE A 146 -7.29 1.98 -0.11
C ILE A 146 -8.32 2.54 0.88
N ALA A 147 -7.89 3.29 1.91
CA ALA A 147 -8.82 3.93 2.84
C ALA A 147 -9.83 4.84 2.13
N ARG A 148 -9.41 5.59 1.09
CA ARG A 148 -10.31 6.41 0.25
C ARG A 148 -11.33 5.58 -0.54
N GLN A 149 -11.09 4.30 -0.78
CA GLN A 149 -12.06 3.42 -1.42
C GLN A 149 -13.08 2.86 -0.41
N ILE A 150 -12.72 2.80 0.87
CA ILE A 150 -13.52 2.15 1.93
C ILE A 150 -14.35 3.16 2.72
N PHE A 151 -13.83 4.36 2.93
CA PHE A 151 -14.43 5.37 3.78
C PHE A 151 -14.85 6.61 2.99
N SER A 152 -15.73 7.40 3.59
CA SER A 152 -16.10 8.74 3.13
C SER A 152 -15.82 9.77 4.21
N GLY A 153 -15.47 10.99 3.79
CA GLY A 153 -15.36 12.17 4.64
C GLY A 153 -16.60 13.04 4.60
N LEU A 154 -16.62 14.15 5.32
CA LEU A 154 -17.67 15.16 5.14
C LEU A 154 -17.60 15.74 3.74
N THR A 155 -16.41 15.96 3.25
CA THR A 155 -16.09 16.40 1.90
C THR A 155 -15.17 15.38 1.25
N ARG A 156 -14.94 15.49 -0.04
CA ARG A 156 -13.99 14.67 -0.80
C ARG A 156 -13.07 15.56 -1.62
N ILE A 157 -11.80 15.20 -1.68
CA ILE A 157 -10.82 15.84 -2.56
C ILE A 157 -10.83 15.11 -3.89
N ASN A 158 -11.06 15.83 -4.98
CA ASN A 158 -10.90 15.31 -6.32
C ASN A 158 -9.41 15.07 -6.60
N GLU A 159 -9.04 13.82 -6.87
CA GLU A 159 -7.63 13.42 -7.03
C GLU A 159 -6.99 13.91 -8.34
N GLU A 160 -7.78 14.39 -9.30
CA GLU A 160 -7.29 14.90 -10.58
C GLU A 160 -6.91 16.39 -10.53
N ASN A 161 -7.72 17.21 -9.83
CA ASN A 161 -7.57 18.66 -9.82
C ASN A 161 -7.41 19.29 -8.42
N GLY A 162 -7.62 18.51 -7.35
CA GLY A 162 -7.53 18.98 -5.95
C GLY A 162 -8.71 19.80 -5.48
N GLU A 163 -9.79 19.90 -6.25
CA GLU A 163 -11.00 20.59 -5.85
C GLU A 163 -11.78 19.83 -4.78
N ILE A 164 -12.51 20.56 -3.95
CA ILE A 164 -13.37 19.97 -2.93
C ILE A 164 -14.74 19.68 -3.52
N GLU A 165 -15.17 18.44 -3.33
CA GLU A 165 -16.46 17.94 -3.76
C GLU A 165 -17.33 17.55 -2.55
N PRO A 166 -18.67 17.61 -2.69
CA PRO A 166 -19.58 17.01 -1.72
C PRO A 166 -19.34 15.50 -1.54
N ASP A 167 -19.40 15.05 -0.26
CA ASP A 167 -19.39 13.62 0.05
C ASP A 167 -20.52 13.32 1.06
N ILE A 168 -20.26 13.00 2.33
CA ILE A 168 -21.31 12.88 3.37
C ILE A 168 -22.07 14.20 3.53
N ALA A 169 -21.37 15.33 3.54
CA ALA A 169 -22.00 16.64 3.43
C ALA A 169 -22.30 16.96 1.95
N HIS A 170 -23.55 17.31 1.67
CA HIS A 170 -23.97 17.72 0.33
C HIS A 170 -23.75 19.21 0.08
N HIS A 171 -23.61 19.99 1.14
CA HIS A 171 -23.37 21.43 1.10
C HIS A 171 -22.71 21.91 2.39
N TRP A 172 -21.94 23.00 2.32
CA TRP A 172 -21.36 23.68 3.47
C TRP A 172 -21.20 25.17 3.20
N GLN A 173 -21.10 25.92 4.29
CA GLN A 173 -20.88 27.36 4.23
C GLN A 173 -20.05 27.85 5.41
N GLN A 174 -19.17 28.79 5.16
CA GLN A 174 -18.50 29.55 6.21
C GLN A 174 -19.40 30.71 6.66
N THR A 175 -19.94 30.63 7.86
CA THR A 175 -20.85 31.67 8.40
C THR A 175 -20.10 32.82 9.05
N SER A 176 -18.86 32.56 9.49
CA SER A 176 -17.88 33.56 9.94
C SER A 176 -16.46 32.97 9.79
N PRO A 177 -15.38 33.76 9.93
CA PRO A 177 -14.01 33.23 9.87
C PRO A 177 -13.72 32.07 10.84
N LEU A 178 -14.48 32.01 11.95
CA LEU A 178 -14.33 30.96 12.98
C LEU A 178 -15.48 29.95 13.00
N HIS A 179 -16.39 29.97 12.05
CA HIS A 179 -17.58 29.12 12.09
C HIS A 179 -17.96 28.60 10.72
N TRP A 180 -17.96 27.27 10.63
CA TRP A 180 -18.40 26.51 9.47
C TRP A 180 -19.64 25.70 9.79
N ARG A 181 -20.56 25.58 8.82
CA ARG A 181 -21.77 24.77 8.88
C ARG A 181 -21.81 23.80 7.70
N PHE A 182 -22.07 22.54 8.02
CA PHE A 182 -22.17 21.44 7.04
C PHE A 182 -23.57 20.84 7.09
N PHE A 183 -24.12 20.52 5.92
CA PHE A 183 -25.42 19.88 5.77
C PHE A 183 -25.22 18.48 5.24
N LEU A 184 -25.62 17.47 6.03
CA LEU A 184 -25.33 16.07 5.76
C LEU A 184 -26.46 15.41 4.99
N ARG A 185 -26.11 14.40 4.19
CA ARG A 185 -27.07 13.54 3.49
C ARG A 185 -27.71 12.56 4.48
N PRO A 186 -29.04 12.39 4.46
CA PRO A 186 -29.69 11.31 5.20
C PRO A 186 -29.49 9.95 4.51
N ALA A 187 -29.83 8.86 5.22
CA ALA A 187 -29.87 7.49 4.72
C ALA A 187 -28.57 6.93 4.15
N ILE A 188 -27.41 7.49 4.52
CA ILE A 188 -26.10 6.87 4.21
C ILE A 188 -25.95 5.60 5.04
N ARG A 189 -25.45 4.53 4.41
CA ARG A 189 -25.23 3.24 5.08
C ARG A 189 -23.76 2.91 5.22
N PHE A 190 -23.39 2.37 6.35
CA PHE A 190 -22.13 1.64 6.52
C PHE A 190 -22.20 0.28 5.83
N HIS A 191 -21.05 -0.29 5.51
CA HIS A 191 -20.91 -1.58 4.83
C HIS A 191 -21.61 -2.76 5.54
N HIS A 192 -21.86 -2.67 6.84
CA HIS A 192 -22.61 -3.66 7.62
C HIS A 192 -24.12 -3.38 7.65
N GLY A 193 -24.61 -2.39 6.92
CA GLY A 193 -26.04 -2.09 6.73
C GLY A 193 -26.64 -1.08 7.70
N ARG A 194 -25.97 -0.72 8.82
CA ARG A 194 -26.44 0.34 9.73
C ARG A 194 -26.39 1.71 9.05
N GLU A 195 -27.40 2.52 9.26
CA GLU A 195 -27.38 3.91 8.80
C GLU A 195 -26.38 4.75 9.60
N LEU A 196 -25.75 5.71 8.93
CA LEU A 196 -24.90 6.73 9.54
C LEU A 196 -25.79 7.67 10.34
N GLU A 197 -25.41 7.91 11.57
CA GLU A 197 -26.07 8.86 12.47
C GLU A 197 -25.13 10.05 12.77
N MET A 198 -25.69 11.17 13.22
CA MET A 198 -24.90 12.35 13.58
C MET A 198 -23.85 12.01 14.66
N GLU A 199 -24.17 11.11 15.58
CA GLU A 199 -23.25 10.68 16.63
C GLU A 199 -21.96 10.01 16.08
N ASP A 200 -22.03 9.34 14.95
CA ASP A 200 -20.83 8.79 14.29
C ASP A 200 -19.89 9.91 13.82
N VAL A 201 -20.46 10.98 13.29
CA VAL A 201 -19.72 12.15 12.83
C VAL A 201 -19.10 12.89 14.02
N LEU A 202 -19.91 13.22 15.04
CA LEU A 202 -19.45 13.91 16.24
C LEU A 202 -18.32 13.13 16.93
N THR A 203 -18.52 11.84 17.17
CA THR A 203 -17.54 10.99 17.84
C THR A 203 -16.23 10.89 17.03
N THR A 204 -16.32 10.79 15.71
CA THR A 204 -15.13 10.74 14.85
C THR A 204 -14.33 12.03 14.95
N LEU A 205 -14.98 13.18 14.77
CA LEU A 205 -14.30 14.48 14.76
C LEU A 205 -13.76 14.88 16.14
N GLU A 206 -14.52 14.65 17.21
CA GLU A 206 -14.06 14.91 18.59
C GLU A 206 -12.80 14.10 18.92
N ARG A 207 -12.73 12.88 18.46
CA ARG A 207 -11.55 12.04 18.63
C ARG A 207 -10.33 12.55 17.91
N GLN A 208 -10.49 13.23 16.78
CA GLN A 208 -9.37 13.79 16.01
C GLN A 208 -8.87 15.13 16.57
N ARG A 209 -9.61 15.81 17.43
CA ARG A 209 -9.22 17.12 18.00
C ARG A 209 -7.83 17.16 18.64
N PRO A 210 -7.34 16.13 19.34
CA PRO A 210 -5.98 16.12 19.87
C PRO A 210 -4.89 16.09 18.80
N HIS A 211 -5.22 15.69 17.56
CA HIS A 211 -4.26 15.61 16.47
C HIS A 211 -3.88 17.02 15.98
N PRO A 212 -2.60 17.31 15.65
CA PRO A 212 -2.11 18.65 15.30
C PRO A 212 -2.94 19.38 14.25
N LEU A 213 -3.37 18.69 13.18
CA LEU A 213 -4.20 19.28 12.12
C LEU A 213 -5.57 19.74 12.60
N PHE A 214 -6.14 19.09 13.62
CA PHE A 214 -7.49 19.35 14.15
C PHE A 214 -7.50 20.20 15.43
N SER A 215 -6.34 20.51 15.99
CA SER A 215 -6.19 21.16 17.31
C SER A 215 -6.83 22.54 17.40
N HIS A 216 -7.08 23.22 16.26
CA HIS A 216 -7.75 24.51 16.20
C HIS A 216 -9.29 24.39 16.18
N ILE A 217 -9.85 23.18 16.12
CA ILE A 217 -11.29 22.96 16.27
C ILE A 217 -11.67 23.11 17.74
N ALA A 218 -12.36 24.21 18.07
CA ALA A 218 -12.71 24.54 19.45
C ALA A 218 -13.96 23.78 19.91
N HIS A 219 -14.98 23.67 19.05
CA HIS A 219 -16.25 23.05 19.40
C HIS A 219 -16.95 22.47 18.18
N ILE A 220 -17.63 21.35 18.38
CA ILE A 220 -18.39 20.65 17.35
C ILE A 220 -19.78 20.34 17.94
N ASP A 221 -20.87 20.75 17.28
CA ASP A 221 -22.21 20.45 17.71
C ASP A 221 -23.19 20.26 16.54
N SER A 222 -24.38 19.76 16.84
CA SER A 222 -25.43 19.52 15.87
C SER A 222 -26.69 20.33 16.28
N PRO A 223 -26.86 21.55 15.78
CA PRO A 223 -27.96 22.42 16.20
C PRO A 223 -29.33 22.01 15.64
N ALA A 224 -29.35 21.19 14.60
CA ALA A 224 -30.55 20.68 13.94
C ALA A 224 -30.26 19.31 13.29
N PRO A 225 -31.28 18.51 12.95
CA PRO A 225 -31.09 17.25 12.22
C PRO A 225 -30.26 17.48 10.96
N TRP A 226 -29.27 16.56 10.75
CA TRP A 226 -28.36 16.57 9.61
C TRP A 226 -27.57 17.88 9.40
N THR A 227 -27.43 18.67 10.44
CA THR A 227 -26.67 19.92 10.44
C THR A 227 -25.56 19.84 11.46
N LEU A 228 -24.32 20.07 11.01
CA LEU A 228 -23.12 20.08 11.83
C LEU A 228 -22.51 21.46 11.85
N ASP A 229 -22.27 22.00 13.04
CA ASP A 229 -21.53 23.23 13.25
C ASP A 229 -20.13 22.93 13.79
N ILE A 230 -19.12 23.56 13.18
CA ILE A 230 -17.71 23.47 13.61
C ILE A 230 -17.23 24.88 13.92
N ARG A 231 -16.86 25.14 15.18
CA ARG A 231 -16.28 26.39 15.63
C ARG A 231 -14.79 26.24 15.84
N LEU A 232 -14.05 27.20 15.36
CA LEU A 232 -12.60 27.24 15.36
C LEU A 232 -12.07 28.23 16.39
N SER A 233 -10.88 27.95 16.93
CA SER A 233 -10.11 28.90 17.75
C SER A 233 -9.28 29.87 16.91
N GLN A 234 -9.01 29.51 15.65
CA GLN A 234 -8.28 30.29 14.65
C GLN A 234 -8.97 30.16 13.30
N PRO A 235 -8.94 31.16 12.42
CA PRO A 235 -9.47 31.04 11.07
C PRO A 235 -8.80 29.90 10.30
N ASP A 236 -9.60 29.15 9.54
CA ASP A 236 -9.11 28.13 8.61
C ASP A 236 -9.99 28.08 7.37
N GLU A 237 -9.50 28.64 6.28
CA GLU A 237 -10.15 28.55 4.97
C GLU A 237 -9.96 27.17 4.31
N GLY A 238 -9.01 26.39 4.82
CA GLY A 238 -8.70 25.04 4.37
C GLY A 238 -9.51 23.93 5.05
N LEU A 239 -10.42 24.27 5.97
CA LEU A 239 -11.19 23.28 6.72
C LEU A 239 -11.90 22.24 5.83
N PRO A 240 -12.51 22.59 4.67
CA PRO A 240 -13.09 21.57 3.79
C PRO A 240 -12.07 20.57 3.25
N TRP A 241 -10.81 20.95 2.99
CA TRP A 241 -9.76 20.00 2.59
C TRP A 241 -9.36 19.09 3.77
N LEU A 242 -9.29 19.63 4.98
CA LEU A 242 -9.05 18.83 6.19
C LEU A 242 -10.12 17.76 6.36
N LEU A 243 -11.41 18.14 6.21
CA LEU A 243 -12.54 17.22 6.37
C LEU A 243 -12.70 16.22 5.21
N GLY A 244 -12.00 16.43 4.11
CA GLY A 244 -11.84 15.47 3.00
C GLY A 244 -10.56 14.63 3.07
N SER A 245 -9.69 14.87 4.05
CA SER A 245 -8.48 14.08 4.27
C SER A 245 -8.81 12.70 4.85
N VAL A 246 -7.90 11.75 4.67
CA VAL A 246 -8.11 10.38 5.22
C VAL A 246 -8.22 10.41 6.74
N SER A 247 -7.51 11.30 7.41
CA SER A 247 -7.55 11.46 8.86
C SER A 247 -8.93 11.88 9.39
N ALA A 248 -9.76 12.53 8.54
CA ALA A 248 -11.10 12.99 8.90
C ALA A 248 -12.24 12.05 8.44
N MET A 249 -11.94 10.91 7.86
CA MET A 249 -12.97 9.98 7.37
C MET A 249 -13.82 9.45 8.51
N ILE A 250 -15.13 9.37 8.27
CA ILE A 250 -16.12 9.04 9.29
C ILE A 250 -16.14 7.54 9.57
N LEU A 251 -16.05 7.21 10.84
CA LEU A 251 -16.04 5.85 11.37
C LEU A 251 -17.35 5.54 12.11
N PRO A 252 -17.82 4.29 12.10
CA PRO A 252 -18.93 3.90 12.97
C PRO A 252 -18.49 4.05 14.43
N ARG A 253 -19.30 4.68 15.28
CA ARG A 253 -18.95 5.00 16.69
C ARG A 253 -18.50 3.80 17.51
N GLU A 254 -19.02 2.59 17.17
CA GLU A 254 -18.68 1.35 17.81
C GLU A 254 -17.31 0.74 17.43
N TRP A 255 -16.62 1.31 16.43
CA TRP A 255 -15.40 0.73 15.90
C TRP A 255 -14.30 0.38 16.95
N PRO A 256 -14.13 1.15 18.06
CA PRO A 256 -13.10 0.79 19.04
C PRO A 256 -13.33 -0.54 19.73
N THR A 257 -14.58 -1.03 19.71
CA THR A 257 -14.97 -2.32 20.31
C THR A 257 -14.93 -3.47 19.30
N VAL A 258 -14.75 -3.17 18.02
CA VAL A 258 -14.70 -4.17 16.95
C VAL A 258 -13.29 -4.74 16.86
N ARG A 259 -13.17 -6.04 17.07
CA ARG A 259 -11.90 -6.74 16.96
C ARG A 259 -11.34 -6.62 15.53
N ASP A 260 -10.03 -6.36 15.43
CA ASP A 260 -9.30 -6.27 14.16
C ASP A 260 -9.88 -5.23 13.17
N PHE A 261 -10.51 -4.15 13.67
CA PHE A 261 -11.14 -3.13 12.83
C PHE A 261 -10.14 -2.51 11.83
N ALA A 262 -8.90 -2.27 12.22
CA ALA A 262 -7.87 -1.75 11.33
C ALA A 262 -7.63 -2.65 10.11
N ARG A 263 -7.78 -3.95 10.27
CA ARG A 263 -7.60 -4.95 9.20
C ARG A 263 -8.89 -5.21 8.43
N GLN A 264 -10.04 -5.20 9.09
CA GLN A 264 -11.37 -5.45 8.51
C GLN A 264 -12.30 -4.24 8.76
N PRO A 265 -11.94 -3.07 8.22
CA PRO A 265 -12.70 -1.87 8.51
C PRO A 265 -14.08 -1.88 7.85
N VAL A 266 -14.97 -1.14 8.48
CA VAL A 266 -16.33 -0.85 8.00
C VAL A 266 -16.45 0.65 7.79
N GLY A 267 -16.66 1.07 6.55
CA GLY A 267 -16.84 2.47 6.16
C GLY A 267 -18.16 2.68 5.42
N THR A 268 -18.28 3.83 4.80
CA THR A 268 -19.42 4.26 3.96
C THR A 268 -19.02 4.44 2.49
N GLY A 269 -17.79 4.08 2.14
CA GLY A 269 -17.22 4.28 0.81
C GLY A 269 -17.72 3.31 -0.26
N PRO A 270 -17.28 3.46 -1.51
CA PRO A 270 -17.76 2.68 -2.64
C PRO A 270 -17.35 1.20 -2.62
N TYR A 271 -16.37 0.83 -1.81
CA TYR A 271 -15.93 -0.56 -1.66
C TYR A 271 -15.93 -0.99 -0.20
N ARG A 272 -16.26 -2.26 0.06
CA ARG A 272 -16.16 -2.90 1.37
C ARG A 272 -15.06 -3.95 1.37
N VAL A 273 -14.40 -4.14 2.52
CA VAL A 273 -13.38 -5.16 2.70
C VAL A 273 -14.03 -6.53 2.87
N ILE A 274 -13.64 -7.48 2.02
CA ILE A 274 -14.07 -8.89 2.10
C ILE A 274 -13.00 -9.74 2.79
N ARG A 275 -11.73 -9.44 2.51
CA ARG A 275 -10.59 -10.14 3.09
C ARG A 275 -9.39 -9.20 3.14
N ASN A 276 -8.69 -9.20 4.26
CA ASN A 276 -7.39 -8.54 4.38
C ASN A 276 -6.44 -9.43 5.18
N GLN A 277 -5.48 -10.03 4.48
CA GLN A 277 -4.52 -11.00 5.00
C GLN A 277 -3.12 -10.69 4.47
N GLU A 278 -2.09 -11.38 4.98
CA GLU A 278 -0.69 -11.21 4.55
C GLU A 278 -0.50 -11.42 3.04
N SER A 279 -1.27 -12.34 2.44
CA SER A 279 -1.15 -12.70 1.02
C SER A 279 -2.13 -11.97 0.09
N GLN A 280 -3.15 -11.28 0.64
CA GLN A 280 -4.21 -10.70 -0.18
C GLN A 280 -5.04 -9.66 0.57
N LEU A 281 -5.33 -8.55 -0.12
CA LEU A 281 -6.48 -7.68 0.19
C LEU A 281 -7.53 -7.85 -0.92
N LYS A 282 -8.76 -8.17 -0.55
CA LYS A 282 -9.91 -8.20 -1.46
C LYS A 282 -10.98 -7.22 -0.98
N ILE A 283 -11.40 -6.35 -1.88
CA ILE A 283 -12.53 -5.43 -1.68
C ILE A 283 -13.59 -5.67 -2.75
N GLU A 284 -14.84 -5.42 -2.42
CA GLU A 284 -16.02 -5.61 -3.28
C GLU A 284 -16.81 -4.32 -3.34
N ALA A 285 -17.35 -4.00 -4.51
CA ALA A 285 -18.23 -2.85 -4.69
C ALA A 285 -19.44 -2.92 -3.73
N PHE A 286 -19.74 -1.80 -3.11
CA PHE A 286 -20.85 -1.67 -2.17
C PHE A 286 -22.10 -1.20 -2.91
N ASP A 287 -23.09 -2.09 -3.05
CA ASP A 287 -24.29 -1.82 -3.83
C ASP A 287 -25.17 -0.72 -3.24
N ASP A 288 -25.18 -0.57 -1.89
CA ASP A 288 -25.90 0.49 -1.17
C ASP A 288 -25.09 1.79 -0.99
N TYR A 289 -24.01 1.96 -1.77
CA TYR A 289 -23.23 3.20 -1.74
C TYR A 289 -24.09 4.39 -2.16
N PHE A 290 -24.06 5.47 -1.39
CA PHE A 290 -24.90 6.66 -1.61
C PHE A 290 -24.52 7.51 -2.85
N GLY A 291 -23.38 7.20 -3.49
CA GLY A 291 -22.95 7.80 -4.75
C GLY A 291 -23.12 6.85 -5.93
N PHE A 292 -22.39 7.08 -7.02
CA PHE A 292 -22.37 6.14 -8.15
C PHE A 292 -21.67 4.85 -7.75
N ARG A 293 -22.36 3.72 -7.95
CA ARG A 293 -21.79 2.39 -7.76
C ARG A 293 -20.54 2.21 -8.64
N ALA A 294 -19.52 1.61 -8.09
CA ALA A 294 -18.35 1.21 -8.86
C ALA A 294 -18.68 0.21 -9.97
N LEU A 295 -18.03 0.35 -11.12
CA LEU A 295 -18.25 -0.53 -12.28
C LEU A 295 -17.36 -1.78 -12.24
N ILE A 296 -16.28 -1.76 -11.47
CA ILE A 296 -15.49 -2.94 -11.11
C ILE A 296 -16.09 -3.53 -9.85
N ASP A 297 -16.56 -4.78 -9.93
CA ASP A 297 -17.26 -5.43 -8.83
C ASP A 297 -16.30 -5.87 -7.71
N ASP A 298 -15.19 -6.47 -8.06
CA ASP A 298 -14.19 -6.99 -7.12
C ASP A 298 -12.79 -6.45 -7.47
N VAL A 299 -12.03 -6.00 -6.48
CA VAL A 299 -10.60 -5.71 -6.61
C VAL A 299 -9.82 -6.63 -5.68
N SER A 300 -8.90 -7.41 -6.26
CA SER A 300 -8.02 -8.31 -5.53
C SER A 300 -6.58 -7.83 -5.65
N ILE A 301 -5.98 -7.39 -4.55
CA ILE A 301 -4.57 -7.05 -4.45
C ILE A 301 -3.83 -8.27 -3.90
N TRP A 302 -3.06 -8.92 -4.75
CA TRP A 302 -2.26 -10.09 -4.39
C TRP A 302 -0.90 -9.66 -3.88
N VAL A 303 -0.50 -10.18 -2.73
CA VAL A 303 0.77 -9.81 -2.08
C VAL A 303 1.79 -10.91 -2.30
N LEU A 304 2.88 -10.55 -2.95
CA LEU A 304 4.07 -11.38 -3.10
C LEU A 304 5.28 -10.61 -2.61
N PRO A 305 5.75 -10.87 -1.40
CA PRO A 305 7.07 -10.42 -0.96
C PRO A 305 8.16 -10.98 -1.88
N ASP A 306 9.26 -10.28 -2.04
CA ASP A 306 10.39 -10.70 -2.89
C ASP A 306 10.07 -10.78 -4.41
N ILE A 307 9.12 -9.98 -4.88
CA ILE A 307 8.98 -9.74 -6.32
C ILE A 307 10.28 -9.07 -6.80
N SER A 308 10.79 -9.50 -7.97
CA SER A 308 12.00 -8.86 -8.52
C SER A 308 11.82 -7.36 -8.65
N ASP A 309 12.92 -6.65 -8.46
CA ASP A 309 13.03 -5.19 -8.44
C ASP A 309 12.24 -4.50 -9.57
N GLU A 310 12.24 -5.04 -10.78
CA GLU A 310 11.52 -4.48 -11.92
C GLU A 310 10.00 -4.33 -11.73
N LEU A 311 9.35 -5.21 -10.94
CA LEU A 311 7.91 -5.13 -10.69
C LEU A 311 7.57 -4.17 -9.56
N VAL A 312 8.48 -3.99 -8.64
CA VAL A 312 8.29 -3.16 -7.45
C VAL A 312 8.39 -1.67 -7.79
N TYR A 313 9.32 -1.33 -8.69
CA TYR A 313 9.56 0.06 -9.10
C TYR A 313 8.53 0.57 -10.10
N ALA A 314 7.81 -0.31 -10.78
CA ALA A 314 6.86 0.08 -11.82
C ALA A 314 5.50 0.59 -11.31
N GLY A 315 5.29 0.71 -9.98
CA GLY A 315 4.00 1.10 -9.45
C GLY A 315 2.95 -0.02 -9.59
N VAL A 316 1.82 0.24 -10.23
CA VAL A 316 0.75 -0.73 -10.44
C VAL A 316 0.80 -1.33 -11.83
N ARG A 317 0.98 -2.64 -11.93
CA ARG A 317 0.86 -3.39 -13.19
C ARG A 317 -0.48 -4.09 -13.30
N LEU A 318 -1.16 -3.83 -14.40
CA LEU A 318 -2.45 -4.41 -14.75
C LEU A 318 -2.32 -5.28 -16.00
N GLN A 319 -1.26 -6.07 -16.08
CA GLN A 319 -1.05 -6.99 -17.19
C GLN A 319 -2.01 -8.17 -17.08
N GLY A 320 -2.68 -8.51 -18.17
CA GLY A 320 -3.42 -9.75 -18.38
C GLY A 320 -3.05 -10.31 -19.74
N ASP A 321 -3.29 -11.59 -19.94
CA ASP A 321 -3.10 -12.27 -21.21
C ASP A 321 -3.90 -11.58 -22.32
N SER A 322 -3.27 -10.73 -23.09
CA SER A 322 -3.77 -10.43 -24.42
C SER A 322 -2.69 -9.80 -25.27
N VAL A 323 -2.57 -10.31 -26.45
CA VAL A 323 -2.02 -9.70 -27.65
C VAL A 323 -2.72 -8.34 -27.84
N GLY A 324 -2.32 -7.32 -27.09
CA GLY A 324 -2.90 -5.98 -27.12
C GLY A 324 -1.87 -4.95 -26.72
N GLU A 325 -1.96 -3.75 -27.30
CA GLU A 325 -1.08 -2.65 -26.96
C GLU A 325 -1.30 -2.25 -25.48
N VAL A 326 -0.23 -2.22 -24.72
CA VAL A 326 -0.19 -1.76 -23.34
C VAL A 326 -0.31 -0.23 -23.33
N GLN A 327 -1.19 0.28 -22.48
CA GLN A 327 -1.23 1.71 -22.18
C GLN A 327 -0.32 1.96 -20.99
N GLU A 328 0.66 2.81 -21.17
CA GLU A 328 1.60 3.22 -20.13
C GLU A 328 1.37 4.68 -19.77
N GLU A 329 1.22 4.97 -18.49
CA GLU A 329 1.22 6.32 -17.94
C GLU A 329 2.37 6.43 -16.95
N SER A 330 3.27 7.39 -17.16
CA SER A 330 4.37 7.69 -16.26
C SER A 330 4.31 9.13 -15.77
N ARG A 331 4.61 9.34 -14.51
CA ARG A 331 4.75 10.67 -13.91
C ARG A 331 5.81 10.68 -12.83
N LEU A 332 6.44 11.82 -12.65
CA LEU A 332 7.31 12.04 -11.52
C LEU A 332 6.44 12.27 -10.28
N GLU A 333 6.76 11.62 -9.15
CA GLU A 333 6.01 11.79 -7.91
C GLU A 333 6.07 13.23 -7.40
N GLU A 334 4.98 13.69 -6.83
CA GLU A 334 4.91 14.97 -6.12
C GLU A 334 5.39 14.75 -4.68
N GLY A 335 6.70 14.64 -4.51
CA GLY A 335 7.34 14.33 -3.25
C GLY A 335 8.79 13.91 -3.46
N CYS A 336 9.45 13.45 -2.43
CA CYS A 336 10.84 13.00 -2.52
C CYS A 336 11.21 12.01 -1.42
N TYR A 337 12.29 11.28 -1.66
CA TYR A 337 13.08 10.63 -0.60
C TYR A 337 14.01 11.65 0.03
N TYR A 338 14.17 11.59 1.34
CA TYR A 338 14.97 12.56 2.07
C TYR A 338 15.71 11.92 3.25
N LEU A 339 16.80 12.56 3.63
CA LEU A 339 17.42 12.39 4.92
C LEU A 339 16.94 13.51 5.86
N LEU A 340 16.65 13.15 7.10
CA LEU A 340 16.24 14.08 8.15
C LEU A 340 17.24 13.97 9.29
N PHE A 341 17.89 15.06 9.66
CA PHE A 341 18.85 15.07 10.74
C PHE A 341 18.17 15.25 12.11
N ASP A 342 18.48 14.36 13.05
CA ASP A 342 17.86 14.38 14.36
C ASP A 342 18.51 15.39 15.29
N GLN A 343 17.80 16.47 15.58
CA GLN A 343 18.30 17.51 16.50
C GLN A 343 18.47 17.02 17.96
N ARG A 344 17.95 15.86 18.31
CA ARG A 344 18.13 15.23 19.62
C ARG A 344 19.50 14.57 19.75
N SER A 345 20.11 14.14 18.63
CA SER A 345 21.44 13.54 18.61
C SER A 345 22.55 14.61 18.57
N GLU A 346 23.73 14.25 19.05
CA GLU A 346 24.91 15.12 19.00
C GLU A 346 25.31 15.41 17.53
N GLN A 347 25.37 14.37 16.71
CA GLN A 347 25.80 14.51 15.31
C GLN A 347 24.74 15.18 14.45
N GLY A 348 23.46 14.86 14.62
CA GLY A 348 22.36 15.49 13.89
C GLY A 348 22.19 16.98 14.20
N ARG A 349 22.48 17.39 15.45
CA ARG A 349 22.48 18.79 15.87
C ARG A 349 23.66 19.59 15.33
N ASN A 350 24.77 18.92 15.05
CA ASN A 350 26.01 19.59 14.60
C ASN A 350 25.87 20.08 13.15
N GLU A 351 25.84 21.40 12.96
CA GLU A 351 25.68 22.03 11.65
C GLU A 351 26.81 21.62 10.66
N ALA A 352 28.05 21.51 11.15
CA ALA A 352 29.17 21.11 10.29
C ALA A 352 28.98 19.67 9.76
N VAL A 353 28.43 18.76 10.60
CA VAL A 353 28.08 17.39 10.18
C VAL A 353 26.97 17.43 9.12
N ARG A 354 25.89 18.18 9.37
CA ARG A 354 24.77 18.27 8.40
C ARG A 354 25.23 18.83 7.05
N ARG A 355 26.02 19.91 7.05
CA ARG A 355 26.56 20.49 5.81
C ARG A 355 27.49 19.54 5.07
N TRP A 356 28.37 18.85 5.79
CA TRP A 356 29.28 17.88 5.18
C TRP A 356 28.52 16.67 4.60
N VAL A 357 27.58 16.11 5.34
CA VAL A 357 26.73 15.00 4.88
C VAL A 357 25.90 15.43 3.67
N SER A 358 25.30 16.63 3.70
CA SER A 358 24.52 17.15 2.57
C SER A 358 25.37 17.38 1.31
N TYR A 359 26.63 17.78 1.47
CA TYR A 359 27.58 17.88 0.35
C TYR A 359 27.94 16.49 -0.20
N LEU A 360 28.28 15.55 0.70
CA LEU A 360 28.72 14.21 0.34
C LEU A 360 27.60 13.41 -0.34
N PHE A 361 26.39 13.52 0.17
CA PHE A 361 25.21 12.81 -0.33
C PHE A 361 24.41 13.61 -1.35
N ASN A 362 25.10 14.35 -2.21
CA ASN A 362 24.37 15.01 -3.26
C ASN A 362 23.71 13.96 -4.19
N PRO A 363 22.53 14.26 -4.77
CA PRO A 363 21.73 13.28 -5.52
C PRO A 363 22.47 12.60 -6.67
N ILE A 364 23.37 13.31 -7.36
CA ILE A 364 24.14 12.74 -8.49
C ILE A 364 25.20 11.76 -7.98
N ALA A 365 25.89 12.09 -6.88
CA ALA A 365 26.84 11.16 -6.27
C ALA A 365 26.13 9.90 -5.79
N LEU A 366 24.94 10.04 -5.22
CA LEU A 366 24.11 8.91 -4.80
C LEU A 366 23.72 8.03 -5.98
N LEU A 367 23.23 8.61 -7.09
CA LEU A 367 22.88 7.86 -8.29
C LEU A 367 24.05 7.08 -8.88
N ASN A 368 25.26 7.64 -8.83
CA ASN A 368 26.47 6.97 -9.34
C ASN A 368 26.85 5.73 -8.50
N HIS A 369 26.41 5.66 -7.24
CA HIS A 369 26.66 4.52 -6.34
C HIS A 369 25.45 3.59 -6.20
N ALA A 370 24.30 3.99 -6.74
CA ALA A 370 23.10 3.15 -6.75
C ALA A 370 23.23 2.03 -7.80
N GLY A 371 22.60 0.90 -7.53
CA GLY A 371 22.50 -0.17 -8.51
C GLY A 371 21.77 0.27 -9.78
N VAL A 372 22.09 -0.35 -10.92
CA VAL A 372 21.54 0.00 -12.25
C VAL A 372 20.00 -0.01 -12.26
N GLY A 373 19.36 -0.86 -11.47
CA GLY A 373 17.89 -0.93 -11.34
C GLY A 373 17.28 0.38 -10.84
N TYR A 374 17.92 1.03 -9.88
CA TYR A 374 17.43 2.28 -9.28
C TYR A 374 17.57 3.49 -10.20
N GLN A 375 18.64 3.55 -11.00
CA GLN A 375 18.93 4.68 -11.89
C GLN A 375 17.81 4.96 -12.91
N ARG A 376 17.00 3.97 -13.23
CA ARG A 376 15.87 4.11 -14.17
C ARG A 376 14.68 4.88 -13.56
N TYR A 377 14.55 4.86 -12.24
CA TYR A 377 13.36 5.36 -11.54
C TYR A 377 13.64 6.57 -10.66
N TRP A 378 14.91 6.87 -10.38
CA TRP A 378 15.31 7.99 -9.54
C TRP A 378 15.68 9.22 -10.35
N PHE A 379 15.04 10.33 -10.01
CA PHE A 379 15.37 11.64 -10.57
C PHE A 379 15.93 12.53 -9.45
N PRO A 380 17.10 13.19 -9.62
CA PRO A 380 17.74 13.99 -8.57
C PRO A 380 16.81 15.04 -7.98
N ALA A 381 16.67 15.06 -6.65
CA ALA A 381 15.85 16.02 -5.93
C ALA A 381 16.71 17.12 -5.29
N TYR A 382 16.34 18.36 -5.56
CA TYR A 382 16.94 19.56 -4.97
C TYR A 382 15.93 20.39 -4.17
N GLY A 383 14.75 19.86 -3.97
CA GLY A 383 13.64 20.40 -3.19
C GLY A 383 12.62 19.32 -2.90
N LEU A 384 11.56 19.66 -2.16
CA LEU A 384 10.51 18.72 -1.80
C LEU A 384 9.62 18.30 -2.99
N LEU A 385 9.48 19.19 -3.97
CA LEU A 385 8.69 18.95 -5.19
C LEU A 385 9.59 19.00 -6.43
N PRO A 386 9.27 18.22 -7.48
CA PRO A 386 10.07 18.20 -8.73
C PRO A 386 10.24 19.58 -9.38
N ARG A 387 9.25 20.45 -9.24
CA ARG A 387 9.28 21.82 -9.78
C ARG A 387 10.00 22.84 -8.90
N TRP A 388 10.39 22.49 -7.67
CA TRP A 388 11.08 23.36 -6.73
C TRP A 388 12.56 23.00 -6.65
N HIS A 389 13.30 23.32 -7.71
CA HIS A 389 14.75 23.14 -7.72
C HIS A 389 15.43 24.30 -7.00
N HIS A 390 16.07 24.01 -5.89
CA HIS A 390 16.94 24.95 -5.22
C HIS A 390 18.38 24.68 -5.64
N ARG A 391 19.06 25.74 -6.12
CA ARG A 391 20.48 25.61 -6.44
C ARG A 391 21.25 25.25 -5.17
N ARG A 392 21.87 24.09 -5.16
CA ARG A 392 22.78 23.73 -4.07
C ARG A 392 24.14 24.40 -4.27
N ASP A 393 24.68 24.89 -3.14
CA ASP A 393 26.09 25.21 -3.05
C ASP A 393 26.90 23.92 -3.08
N LEU A 394 27.69 23.72 -4.13
CA LEU A 394 28.57 22.56 -4.29
C LEU A 394 30.00 22.87 -3.84
N THR A 395 30.22 23.94 -3.10
CA THR A 395 31.51 24.23 -2.49
C THR A 395 31.94 23.05 -1.62
N PRO A 396 33.15 22.51 -1.80
CA PRO A 396 33.64 21.41 -1.00
C PRO A 396 33.58 21.73 0.50
N VAL A 397 33.01 20.81 1.27
CA VAL A 397 32.94 20.91 2.72
C VAL A 397 33.85 19.86 3.32
N GLU A 398 34.74 20.26 4.22
CA GLU A 398 35.63 19.32 4.91
C GLU A 398 34.87 18.49 5.95
N LYS A 399 35.36 17.25 6.10
CA LYS A 399 34.83 16.36 7.15
C LYS A 399 35.07 16.96 8.53
N PRO A 400 34.04 17.05 9.38
CA PRO A 400 34.21 17.49 10.76
C PRO A 400 35.22 16.63 11.52
N PRO A 401 36.12 17.25 12.32
CA PRO A 401 37.08 16.49 13.10
C PRO A 401 36.38 15.60 14.13
N GLY A 402 36.92 14.41 14.35
CA GLY A 402 36.37 13.46 15.33
C GLY A 402 35.16 12.65 14.87
N LEU A 403 34.57 12.94 13.71
CA LEU A 403 33.45 12.15 13.18
C LEU A 403 33.96 10.79 12.68
N THR A 404 33.53 9.71 13.36
CA THR A 404 33.92 8.32 13.06
C THR A 404 32.76 7.43 12.67
N HIS A 405 31.54 7.79 13.04
CA HIS A 405 30.35 7.02 12.71
C HIS A 405 29.10 7.92 12.67
N LEU A 406 28.09 7.45 11.94
CA LEU A 406 26.73 7.99 11.90
C LEU A 406 25.72 6.84 11.96
N THR A 407 24.59 7.07 12.60
CA THR A 407 23.48 6.13 12.66
C THR A 407 22.37 6.59 11.71
N LEU A 408 21.96 5.70 10.80
CA LEU A 408 20.85 5.91 9.86
C LEU A 408 19.71 4.95 10.20
N THR A 409 18.53 5.49 10.46
CA THR A 409 17.33 4.70 10.79
C THR A 409 16.28 4.87 9.71
N TRP A 410 15.62 3.77 9.31
CA TRP A 410 14.50 3.76 8.38
C TRP A 410 13.41 2.76 8.79
N TYR A 411 12.25 2.83 8.13
CA TYR A 411 11.16 1.88 8.39
C TYR A 411 11.19 0.68 7.45
N SER A 412 10.76 -0.45 8.00
CA SER A 412 10.72 -1.76 7.33
C SER A 412 9.71 -1.81 6.15
N GLN A 413 9.83 -2.86 5.34
CA GLN A 413 8.95 -3.11 4.19
C GLN A 413 8.92 -1.93 3.19
N HIS A 414 10.05 -1.30 2.97
CA HIS A 414 10.24 -0.32 1.91
C HIS A 414 11.38 -0.78 1.01
N VAL A 415 11.06 -1.00 -0.25
CA VAL A 415 11.96 -1.67 -1.20
C VAL A 415 13.25 -0.93 -1.49
N GLU A 416 13.26 0.38 -1.31
CA GLU A 416 14.40 1.21 -1.73
C GLU A 416 15.31 1.63 -0.57
N HIS A 417 14.84 1.58 0.68
CA HIS A 417 15.60 2.11 1.80
C HIS A 417 16.95 1.41 2.01
N GLU A 418 16.96 0.08 1.90
CA GLU A 418 18.20 -0.67 1.99
C GLU A 418 19.16 -0.34 0.83
N GLY A 419 18.62 -0.20 -0.38
CA GLY A 419 19.38 0.21 -1.57
C GLY A 419 20.01 1.59 -1.41
N ILE A 420 19.27 2.55 -0.85
CA ILE A 420 19.77 3.89 -0.53
C ILE A 420 20.89 3.80 0.51
N ALA A 421 20.68 3.09 1.61
CA ALA A 421 21.69 2.93 2.65
C ALA A 421 22.97 2.28 2.11
N ASN A 422 22.84 1.31 1.21
CA ASN A 422 23.97 0.66 0.55
C ASN A 422 24.73 1.60 -0.41
N ALA A 423 24.03 2.53 -1.06
CA ALA A 423 24.67 3.57 -1.89
C ALA A 423 25.38 4.65 -1.04
N LEU A 424 24.86 4.97 0.15
CA LEU A 424 25.46 5.93 1.08
C LEU A 424 26.72 5.41 1.79
N ARG A 425 26.75 4.10 2.07
CA ARG A 425 27.84 3.48 2.86
C ARG A 425 29.24 3.68 2.28
N PRO A 426 29.51 3.44 0.98
CA PRO A 426 30.82 3.65 0.39
C PRO A 426 31.26 5.11 0.38
N LEU A 427 30.32 6.05 0.24
CA LEU A 427 30.60 7.48 0.31
C LEU A 427 31.16 7.89 1.68
N LEU A 428 30.58 7.42 2.76
CA LEU A 428 31.07 7.65 4.13
C LEU A 428 32.39 6.92 4.39
N ALA A 429 32.48 5.66 3.96
CA ALA A 429 33.67 4.83 4.19
C ALA A 429 34.93 5.41 3.55
N ALA A 430 34.80 6.06 2.37
CA ALA A 430 35.91 6.77 1.71
C ALA A 430 36.52 7.89 2.59
N HIS A 431 35.78 8.39 3.56
CA HIS A 431 36.21 9.40 4.52
C HIS A 431 36.46 8.84 5.94
N GLY A 432 36.53 7.52 6.08
CA GLY A 432 36.77 6.86 7.37
C GLY A 432 35.58 6.97 8.36
N VAL A 433 34.35 7.15 7.85
CA VAL A 433 33.14 7.20 8.66
C VAL A 433 32.31 5.92 8.45
N THR A 434 31.95 5.25 9.54
CA THR A 434 31.12 4.05 9.51
C THR A 434 29.65 4.41 9.56
N LEU A 435 28.84 3.89 8.63
CA LEU A 435 27.39 3.99 8.66
C LEU A 435 26.80 2.79 9.46
N LYS A 436 26.28 3.07 10.64
CA LYS A 436 25.45 2.12 11.40
C LYS A 436 24.02 2.25 10.93
N THR A 437 23.38 1.13 10.64
CA THR A 437 22.02 1.12 10.10
C THR A 437 21.05 0.45 11.05
N ARG A 438 19.81 0.97 11.10
CA ARG A 438 18.72 0.42 11.92
C ARG A 438 17.43 0.44 11.14
N GLU A 439 16.76 -0.71 11.11
CA GLU A 439 15.42 -0.85 10.57
C GLU A 439 14.42 -1.02 11.71
N ILE A 440 13.29 -0.29 11.65
CA ILE A 440 12.23 -0.30 12.67
C ILE A 440 10.85 -0.39 12.00
N SER A 441 9.79 -0.51 12.79
CA SER A 441 8.42 -0.43 12.26
C SER A 441 8.11 0.97 11.70
N TYR A 442 7.15 1.06 10.77
CA TYR A 442 6.71 2.37 10.27
C TYR A 442 6.10 3.25 11.37
N GLU A 443 5.38 2.65 12.30
CA GLU A 443 4.79 3.37 13.44
C GLU A 443 5.87 3.97 14.35
N SER A 444 6.88 3.18 14.75
CA SER A 444 8.00 3.68 15.55
C SER A 444 8.82 4.75 14.82
N TRP A 445 8.99 4.61 13.50
CA TRP A 445 9.62 5.63 12.66
C TRP A 445 8.78 6.92 12.63
N TYR A 446 7.48 6.81 12.43
CA TYR A 446 6.56 7.94 12.38
C TYR A 446 6.55 8.74 13.69
N GLN A 447 6.62 8.04 14.84
CA GLN A 447 6.71 8.64 16.16
C GLN A 447 8.11 9.12 16.55
N GLY A 448 9.15 8.70 15.84
CA GLY A 448 10.53 9.01 16.18
C GLY A 448 11.03 8.29 17.43
N GLU A 449 10.60 7.04 17.63
CA GLU A 449 10.89 6.23 18.84
C GLU A 449 12.24 5.52 18.80
N ALA A 450 13.25 6.08 18.19
CA ALA A 450 14.60 5.52 18.20
C ALA A 450 15.64 6.62 18.36
N GLU A 451 16.80 6.26 18.87
CA GLU A 451 17.99 7.11 18.83
C GLU A 451 18.65 6.96 17.45
N SER A 452 18.79 8.06 16.74
CA SER A 452 19.39 8.12 15.41
C SER A 452 20.05 9.47 15.17
N ASP A 453 21.08 9.50 14.32
CA ASP A 453 21.65 10.77 13.85
C ASP A 453 20.88 11.27 12.63
N ILE A 454 20.47 10.33 11.78
CA ILE A 454 19.82 10.60 10.50
C ILE A 454 18.66 9.61 10.33
N TRP A 455 17.54 10.11 9.85
CA TRP A 455 16.38 9.32 9.46
C TRP A 455 16.24 9.32 7.95
N LEU A 456 15.98 8.16 7.37
CA LEU A 456 15.62 8.05 5.97
C LEU A 456 14.10 7.89 5.86
N GLY A 457 13.50 8.72 5.03
CA GLY A 457 12.07 8.71 4.78
C GLY A 457 11.70 9.10 3.36
N SER A 458 10.43 9.00 3.06
CA SER A 458 9.84 9.50 1.82
C SER A 458 8.53 10.20 2.11
N VAL A 459 8.18 11.18 1.30
CA VAL A 459 6.91 11.89 1.34
C VAL A 459 6.34 12.01 -0.06
N ASN A 460 5.02 11.78 -0.19
CA ASN A 460 4.26 11.97 -1.42
C ASN A 460 3.10 12.93 -1.14
N PHE A 461 3.11 14.09 -1.76
CA PHE A 461 2.07 15.06 -1.58
C PHE A 461 0.89 14.79 -2.50
N THR A 462 -0.33 14.94 -1.95
CA THR A 462 -1.57 14.81 -2.71
C THR A 462 -2.06 16.18 -3.18
N LEU A 463 -3.00 16.21 -4.13
CA LEU A 463 -3.62 17.48 -4.50
C LEU A 463 -4.64 17.94 -3.44
N PRO A 464 -4.82 19.27 -3.28
CA PRO A 464 -4.01 20.32 -3.88
C PRO A 464 -2.69 20.53 -3.12
N LEU A 465 -1.60 20.70 -3.83
CA LEU A 465 -0.25 20.75 -3.23
C LEU A 465 -0.05 21.91 -2.26
N ASN A 466 -0.74 23.04 -2.48
CA ASN A 466 -0.69 24.19 -1.58
C ASN A 466 -1.34 23.95 -0.21
N TYR A 467 -2.17 22.88 -0.10
CA TYR A 467 -2.71 22.41 1.17
C TYR A 467 -1.90 21.25 1.72
N SER A 468 -1.72 20.19 0.91
CA SER A 468 -1.18 18.92 1.37
C SER A 468 0.28 18.97 1.78
N LEU A 469 1.09 19.83 1.19
CA LEU A 469 2.52 19.91 1.49
C LEU A 469 2.77 20.21 2.97
N PHE A 470 2.16 21.27 3.50
CA PHE A 470 2.31 21.58 4.92
C PHE A 470 1.59 20.53 5.80
N ALA A 471 0.34 20.18 5.45
CA ALA A 471 -0.48 19.26 6.22
C ALA A 471 0.22 17.93 6.48
N GLN A 472 0.78 17.31 5.45
CA GLN A 472 1.43 16.00 5.57
C GLN A 472 2.73 16.04 6.36
N LEU A 473 3.49 17.13 6.27
CA LEU A 473 4.70 17.28 7.11
C LEU A 473 4.32 17.59 8.56
N TYR A 474 3.27 18.39 8.77
CA TYR A 474 2.79 18.75 10.09
C TYR A 474 2.17 17.56 10.86
N GLU A 475 1.66 16.56 10.15
CA GLU A 475 1.13 15.35 10.79
C GLU A 475 2.21 14.45 11.42
N ILE A 476 3.45 14.49 10.96
CA ILE A 476 4.50 13.51 11.33
C ILE A 476 5.24 13.96 12.60
N PRO A 477 5.03 13.31 13.76
CA PRO A 477 5.70 13.70 15.01
C PRO A 477 7.23 13.67 14.91
N LEU A 478 7.81 12.74 14.16
CA LEU A 478 9.25 12.68 13.92
C LEU A 478 9.81 14.02 13.40
N LEU A 479 9.09 14.69 12.48
CA LEU A 479 9.53 15.98 11.95
C LEU A 479 9.53 17.09 13.00
N HIS A 480 8.57 17.06 13.94
CA HIS A 480 8.53 17.99 15.06
C HIS A 480 9.73 17.85 16.00
N HIS A 481 10.26 16.65 16.14
CA HIS A 481 11.46 16.39 16.94
C HIS A 481 12.76 16.81 16.23
N CYS A 482 12.77 16.73 14.92
CA CYS A 482 13.99 16.88 14.13
C CYS A 482 14.17 18.28 13.53
N LEU A 483 13.09 18.99 13.27
CA LEU A 483 13.15 20.32 12.62
C LEU A 483 12.90 21.42 13.63
N PRO A 484 13.86 22.34 13.84
CA PRO A 484 13.74 23.43 14.83
C PRO A 484 12.95 24.62 14.25
N ILE A 485 11.70 24.41 13.87
CA ILE A 485 10.81 25.44 13.32
C ILE A 485 9.62 25.69 14.24
N ASP A 486 8.97 26.84 14.09
CA ASP A 486 7.74 27.17 14.80
C ASP A 486 6.52 26.53 14.12
N TRP A 487 6.33 25.24 14.35
CA TRP A 487 5.21 24.49 13.78
C TRP A 487 3.84 25.12 14.05
N HIS A 488 3.63 25.70 15.24
CA HIS A 488 2.35 26.31 15.60
C HIS A 488 2.11 27.63 14.89
N GLY A 489 3.12 28.50 14.86
CA GLY A 489 3.05 29.76 14.14
C GLY A 489 2.92 29.55 12.62
N ASP A 490 3.66 28.60 12.08
CA ASP A 490 3.56 28.26 10.66
C ASP A 490 2.22 27.62 10.31
N ALA A 491 1.64 26.79 11.20
CA ALA A 491 0.31 26.22 11.01
C ALA A 491 -0.77 27.31 10.98
N ALA A 492 -0.67 28.32 11.85
CA ALA A 492 -1.58 29.46 11.82
C ALA A 492 -1.50 30.22 10.48
N ARG A 493 -0.30 30.57 10.05
CA ARG A 493 -0.05 31.25 8.76
C ARG A 493 -0.51 30.43 7.57
N TRP A 494 -0.33 29.10 7.62
CA TRP A 494 -0.79 28.18 6.57
C TRP A 494 -2.31 28.14 6.45
N ARG A 495 -3.04 28.07 7.60
CA ARG A 495 -4.50 28.11 7.63
C ARG A 495 -5.06 29.43 7.09
N GLU A 496 -4.38 30.53 7.36
CA GLU A 496 -4.69 31.87 6.85
C GLU A 496 -4.19 32.11 5.41
N LYS A 497 -3.55 31.11 4.77
CA LYS A 497 -2.93 31.19 3.43
C LYS A 497 -1.87 32.29 3.30
N THR A 498 -1.23 32.65 4.40
CA THR A 498 -0.15 33.66 4.46
C THR A 498 1.24 33.04 4.50
N LEU A 499 1.37 31.71 4.64
CA LEU A 499 2.64 30.99 4.62
C LEU A 499 3.12 30.78 3.17
N PRO A 500 4.25 31.36 2.77
CA PRO A 500 4.82 31.17 1.41
C PRO A 500 5.49 29.80 1.33
N LEU A 501 4.75 28.76 0.97
CA LEU A 501 5.18 27.36 1.05
C LEU A 501 6.48 27.05 0.28
N ALA A 502 6.72 27.72 -0.84
CA ALA A 502 7.96 27.51 -1.60
C ALA A 502 9.20 28.00 -0.81
N GLU A 503 9.13 29.20 -0.24
CA GLU A 503 10.20 29.75 0.59
C GLU A 503 10.33 28.97 1.91
N TRP A 504 9.23 28.61 2.53
CA TRP A 504 9.20 27.79 3.74
C TRP A 504 9.88 26.42 3.49
N SER A 505 9.53 25.74 2.41
CA SER A 505 10.13 24.45 2.06
C SER A 505 11.64 24.58 1.71
N LYS A 506 12.02 25.69 1.06
CA LYS A 506 13.43 26.01 0.79
C LYS A 506 14.21 26.16 2.09
N GLN A 507 13.64 26.83 3.07
CA GLN A 507 14.22 27.04 4.39
C GLN A 507 14.48 25.71 5.11
N LEU A 508 13.52 24.74 5.04
CA LEU A 508 13.72 23.39 5.59
C LEU A 508 14.92 22.66 4.98
N VAL A 509 15.17 22.89 3.69
CA VAL A 509 16.28 22.26 2.97
C VAL A 509 17.62 22.97 3.23
N GLU A 510 17.64 24.29 3.23
CA GLU A 510 18.90 25.08 3.34
C GLU A 510 19.42 25.18 4.77
N GLU A 511 18.55 25.36 5.74
CA GLU A 511 18.98 25.69 7.12
C GLU A 511 18.99 24.48 8.05
N ALA A 512 18.13 23.49 7.76
CA ALA A 512 17.82 22.73 8.92
C ALA A 512 18.18 21.29 8.88
N GLY A 513 18.01 20.68 7.99
CA GLY A 513 18.03 19.35 8.42
C GLY A 513 17.23 18.37 7.61
N LEU A 514 16.52 18.84 6.61
CA LEU A 514 15.86 18.01 5.62
C LEU A 514 16.66 18.05 4.34
N HIS A 515 17.14 16.88 3.89
CA HIS A 515 18.02 16.77 2.74
C HIS A 515 17.37 15.89 1.66
N PRO A 516 16.73 16.45 0.62
CA PRO A 516 16.16 15.69 -0.49
C PRO A 516 17.23 14.90 -1.24
N LEU A 517 16.91 13.66 -1.61
CA LEU A 517 17.78 12.75 -2.35
C LEU A 517 17.33 12.62 -3.80
N PHE A 518 16.12 12.12 -4.01
CA PHE A 518 15.56 11.93 -5.34
C PHE A 518 14.02 11.89 -5.31
N HIS A 519 13.42 12.22 -6.47
CA HIS A 519 12.04 11.94 -6.79
C HIS A 519 11.96 10.59 -7.49
N HIS A 520 10.83 9.92 -7.38
CA HIS A 520 10.63 8.63 -8.02
C HIS A 520 9.72 8.75 -9.25
N TRP A 521 10.06 8.05 -10.32
CA TRP A 521 9.15 7.86 -11.44
C TRP A 521 8.09 6.82 -11.08
N LEU A 522 6.83 7.21 -11.09
CA LEU A 522 5.68 6.33 -10.95
C LEU A 522 5.25 5.85 -12.33
N LEU A 523 4.94 4.57 -12.42
CA LEU A 523 4.52 3.93 -13.65
C LEU A 523 3.21 3.18 -13.43
N LEU A 524 2.24 3.40 -14.31
CA LEU A 524 0.99 2.66 -14.39
C LEU A 524 0.92 2.00 -15.76
N GLU A 525 1.02 0.68 -15.79
CA GLU A 525 0.85 -0.12 -16.99
C GLU A 525 -0.51 -0.80 -16.98
N GLY A 526 -1.29 -0.66 -18.02
CA GLY A 526 -2.62 -1.25 -18.11
C GLY A 526 -2.99 -1.69 -19.51
N GLN A 527 -4.05 -2.49 -19.62
CA GLN A 527 -4.62 -2.90 -20.89
C GLN A 527 -5.44 -1.76 -21.50
N ARG A 528 -5.41 -1.60 -22.81
CA ARG A 528 -6.27 -0.64 -23.53
C ARG A 528 -7.77 -0.87 -23.32
N SER A 529 -8.21 -2.05 -22.90
CA SER A 529 -9.60 -2.32 -22.56
C SER A 529 -10.06 -1.63 -21.28
N MET A 530 -9.13 -1.24 -20.40
CA MET A 530 -9.46 -0.44 -19.21
C MET A 530 -9.65 1.03 -19.61
N ARG A 531 -10.71 1.62 -19.09
CA ARG A 531 -11.09 3.02 -19.27
C ARG A 531 -11.28 3.68 -17.91
N GLY A 532 -11.25 5.01 -17.87
CA GLY A 532 -11.39 5.75 -16.62
C GLY A 532 -10.20 5.59 -15.66
N VAL A 533 -9.07 5.06 -16.16
CA VAL A 533 -7.84 4.87 -15.38
C VAL A 533 -6.94 6.07 -15.60
N ARG A 534 -6.69 6.81 -14.54
CA ARG A 534 -5.70 7.91 -14.48
C ARG A 534 -4.91 7.78 -13.20
N MET A 535 -3.60 7.87 -13.32
CA MET A 535 -2.73 7.80 -12.16
C MET A 535 -2.92 9.01 -11.26
N ASN A 536 -3.27 8.76 -10.00
CA ASN A 536 -3.29 9.79 -8.97
C ASN A 536 -1.87 10.07 -8.43
N THR A 537 -1.74 11.05 -7.53
CA THR A 537 -0.45 11.43 -6.95
C THR A 537 0.16 10.34 -6.07
N LEU A 538 -0.63 9.35 -5.64
CA LEU A 538 -0.17 8.21 -4.85
C LEU A 538 0.35 7.03 -5.71
N GLY A 539 0.36 7.18 -7.05
CA GLY A 539 0.77 6.12 -7.98
C GLY A 539 -0.28 5.02 -8.18
N TRP A 540 -1.52 5.28 -7.78
CA TRP A 540 -2.67 4.41 -7.97
C TRP A 540 -3.69 5.09 -8.88
N PHE A 541 -4.84 4.49 -9.09
CA PHE A 541 -5.99 5.08 -9.77
C PHE A 541 -7.28 4.80 -9.00
N ASP A 542 -8.27 5.66 -9.14
CA ASP A 542 -9.57 5.46 -8.48
C ASP A 542 -10.28 4.24 -9.08
N PHE A 543 -10.49 3.21 -8.26
CA PHE A 543 -11.14 1.98 -8.71
C PHE A 543 -12.61 2.20 -9.09
N LYS A 544 -13.27 3.16 -8.46
CA LYS A 544 -14.69 3.45 -8.71
C LYS A 544 -14.93 4.00 -10.12
N SER A 545 -14.01 4.83 -10.63
CA SER A 545 -14.11 5.45 -11.95
C SER A 545 -13.66 4.54 -13.09
N ALA A 546 -12.91 3.49 -12.79
CA ALA A 546 -12.39 2.55 -13.76
C ALA A 546 -13.47 1.59 -14.27
N TRP A 547 -13.39 1.21 -15.55
CA TRP A 547 -14.29 0.25 -16.17
C TRP A 547 -13.61 -0.47 -17.34
N PHE A 548 -14.22 -1.56 -17.81
CA PHE A 548 -13.69 -2.33 -18.93
C PHE A 548 -14.55 -2.15 -20.18
N ALA A 549 -13.95 -1.65 -21.25
CA ALA A 549 -14.59 -1.61 -22.55
C ALA A 549 -14.78 -3.05 -23.08
N PRO A 550 -15.91 -3.35 -23.74
CA PRO A 550 -16.08 -4.62 -24.44
C PRO A 550 -15.00 -4.75 -25.53
N PRO A 551 -14.64 -6.00 -25.94
CA PRO A 551 -13.79 -6.19 -27.11
C PRO A 551 -14.40 -5.44 -28.31
N ALA A 552 -13.53 -4.84 -29.12
CA ALA A 552 -14.00 -4.28 -30.40
C ALA A 552 -14.66 -5.41 -31.24
N LEU A 553 -15.88 -5.19 -31.68
CA LEU A 553 -16.63 -6.11 -32.54
C LEU A 553 -15.93 -6.22 -33.89
#